data_5764a8be3e1fda9a3ce9057d61bf5845
#
_entry.id   5764a8be3e1fda9a3ce9057d61bf5845
#
_cell.length_a   1.000
_cell.length_b   1.000
_cell.length_c   1.000
_cell.angle_alpha   90.00
_cell.angle_beta   90.00
_cell.angle_gamma   90.00
#
_symmetry.space_group_name_H-M   'P 1'
#
loop_
_entity.id
_entity.type
_entity.pdbx_description
1 polymer ?
#
loop_
_entity_poly.entity_id
_entity_poly.type
_entity_poly.pdbx_seq_one_letter_code
_entity_poly.pdbx_strand_id
1 'polypeptide(L)'
;KLEQVLQKKNKYLIVKLHPYEMKKIDEKCKKYDHIYFLKDIDLFKFNYDMYDLLGNTDFLITDFSSVYFDYLHLDKPIYFVTNFLKEYEKTRGLLMGPYADIIPGAKINTFVELLDILENDTDTFAHARHQWLNMTYEIDFQQNCKRCFDALK
;
A
#
# COMPACT_ATOMS: atom_id res chain seq x y z
N LYS A 1 16.69 8.41 11.77
CA LYS A 1 17.19 7.60 10.64
C LYS A 1 16.23 7.62 9.45
N LEU A 2 14.93 7.24 9.61
CA LEU A 2 13.96 7.22 8.50
C LEU A 2 13.87 8.60 7.81
N GLU A 3 13.65 9.64 8.59
CA GLU A 3 13.61 11.04 8.10
C GLU A 3 14.87 11.42 7.30
N GLN A 4 16.04 11.02 7.78
CA GLN A 4 17.31 11.31 7.10
C GLN A 4 17.41 10.59 5.74
N VAL A 5 16.92 9.35 5.65
CA VAL A 5 16.89 8.60 4.38
C VAL A 5 15.93 9.26 3.41
N LEU A 6 14.72 9.59 3.86
CA LEU A 6 13.72 10.27 3.04
C LEU A 6 14.23 11.61 2.51
N GLN A 7 14.84 12.43 3.38
CA GLN A 7 15.44 13.71 3.01
C GLN A 7 16.55 13.54 1.98
N LYS A 8 17.49 12.62 2.23
CA LYS A 8 18.60 12.31 1.30
C LYS A 8 18.13 11.89 -0.08
N LYS A 9 17.02 11.14 -0.13
CA LYS A 9 16.44 10.63 -1.38
C LYS A 9 15.38 11.55 -2.00
N ASN A 10 15.12 12.70 -1.39
CA ASN A 10 14.05 13.62 -1.77
C ASN A 10 12.68 12.89 -1.89
N LYS A 11 12.40 12.00 -0.94
CA LYS A 11 11.16 11.22 -0.87
C LYS A 11 10.30 11.68 0.29
N TYR A 12 9.00 11.51 0.14
CA TYR A 12 8.02 11.76 1.19
C TYR A 12 7.29 10.46 1.52
N LEU A 13 7.10 10.20 2.81
CA LEU A 13 6.29 9.08 3.29
C LEU A 13 4.94 9.60 3.77
N ILE A 14 3.88 9.19 3.09
CA ILE A 14 2.51 9.46 3.52
C ILE A 14 2.01 8.24 4.29
N VAL A 15 1.71 8.44 5.57
CA VAL A 15 1.22 7.40 6.46
C VAL A 15 -0.28 7.55 6.62
N LYS A 16 -1.03 6.60 6.06
CA LYS A 16 -2.48 6.52 6.18
C LYS A 16 -2.82 5.32 7.07
N LEU A 17 -3.24 5.58 8.28
CA LEU A 17 -3.64 4.54 9.22
C LEU A 17 -5.16 4.40 9.29
N HIS A 18 -5.61 3.25 9.78
CA HIS A 18 -7.02 3.07 10.10
C HIS A 18 -7.47 4.14 11.11
N PRO A 19 -8.67 4.72 10.99
CA PRO A 19 -9.14 5.82 11.87
C PRO A 19 -9.01 5.52 13.37
N TYR A 20 -9.10 4.25 13.75
CA TYR A 20 -8.96 3.82 15.15
C TYR A 20 -7.53 3.99 15.69
N GLU A 21 -6.52 3.84 14.82
CA GLU A 21 -5.11 3.95 15.21
C GLU A 21 -4.62 5.40 15.13
N MET A 22 -5.18 6.20 14.24
CA MET A 22 -4.86 7.62 14.14
C MET A 22 -5.10 8.38 15.45
N LYS A 23 -6.13 8.01 16.22
CA LYS A 23 -6.40 8.63 17.53
C LYS A 23 -5.27 8.46 18.53
N LYS A 24 -4.47 7.40 18.41
CA LYS A 24 -3.33 7.12 19.30
C LYS A 24 -2.09 7.94 18.93
N ILE A 25 -2.02 8.41 17.70
CA ILE A 25 -0.86 9.13 17.15
C ILE A 25 -0.96 10.63 17.34
N ASP A 26 -2.16 11.19 17.31
CA ASP A 26 -2.41 12.65 17.39
C ASP A 26 -1.77 13.35 18.59
N GLU A 27 -1.52 12.63 19.68
CA GLU A 27 -0.97 13.22 20.93
C GLU A 27 0.57 13.15 21.01
N LYS A 28 1.24 12.37 20.17
CA LYS A 28 2.67 12.06 20.28
C LYS A 28 3.53 12.32 19.05
N CYS A 29 2.93 12.68 17.93
CA CYS A 29 3.69 12.85 16.69
C CYS A 29 4.52 14.13 16.72
N LYS A 30 5.83 13.95 16.67
CA LYS A 30 6.75 15.01 16.26
C LYS A 30 6.39 15.44 14.84
N LYS A 31 6.50 16.73 14.56
CA LYS A 31 6.46 17.20 13.17
C LYS A 31 7.73 16.71 12.46
N TYR A 32 7.53 16.02 11.37
CA TYR A 32 8.58 15.59 10.45
C TYR A 32 8.43 16.39 9.16
N ASP A 33 9.52 16.64 8.47
CA ASP A 33 9.49 17.38 7.21
C ASP A 33 9.19 16.48 6.01
N HIS A 34 9.51 15.19 6.12
CA HIS A 34 9.34 14.20 5.06
C HIS A 34 8.36 13.05 5.41
N ILE A 35 7.67 13.11 6.57
CA ILE A 35 6.67 12.10 6.97
C ILE A 35 5.36 12.80 7.31
N TYR A 36 4.30 12.48 6.59
CA TYR A 36 2.97 13.06 6.73
C TYR A 36 1.96 12.02 7.19
N PHE A 37 1.34 12.24 8.33
CA PHE A 37 0.22 11.44 8.80
C PHE A 37 -1.07 12.01 8.23
N LEU A 38 -1.65 11.28 7.27
CA LEU A 38 -2.82 11.73 6.51
C LEU A 38 -4.11 11.26 7.17
N LYS A 39 -5.04 12.18 7.37
CA LYS A 39 -6.42 11.92 7.83
C LYS A 39 -7.37 11.97 6.63
N ASP A 40 -8.50 11.25 6.72
CA ASP A 40 -9.53 11.28 5.66
C ASP A 40 -10.04 12.69 5.39
N ILE A 41 -10.18 13.50 6.45
CA ILE A 41 -10.61 14.88 6.32
C ILE A 41 -9.66 15.75 5.50
N ASP A 42 -8.37 15.40 5.47
CA ASP A 42 -7.39 16.18 4.72
C ASP A 42 -7.53 15.93 3.21
N LEU A 43 -7.79 14.69 2.80
CA LEU A 43 -8.14 14.36 1.41
C LEU A 43 -9.40 15.10 0.97
N PHE A 44 -10.43 15.07 1.81
CA PHE A 44 -11.70 15.71 1.52
C PHE A 44 -11.59 17.23 1.31
N LYS A 45 -10.74 17.91 2.09
CA LYS A 45 -10.48 19.36 1.95
C LYS A 45 -9.92 19.73 0.57
N PHE A 46 -9.18 18.83 -0.05
CA PHE A 46 -8.57 19.03 -1.37
C PHE A 46 -9.41 18.43 -2.51
N ASN A 47 -10.60 17.90 -2.20
CA ASN A 47 -11.45 17.19 -3.15
C ASN A 47 -10.72 16.01 -3.83
N TYR A 48 -9.87 15.31 -3.06
CA TYR A 48 -9.21 14.08 -3.42
C TYR A 48 -9.84 12.91 -2.70
N ASP A 49 -9.80 11.74 -3.33
CA ASP A 49 -10.08 10.48 -2.68
C ASP A 49 -8.80 9.64 -2.47
N MET A 50 -8.97 8.43 -1.95
CA MET A 50 -7.84 7.54 -1.70
C MET A 50 -7.20 7.05 -3.00
N TYR A 51 -7.98 6.87 -4.05
CA TYR A 51 -7.46 6.40 -5.34
C TYR A 51 -6.70 7.51 -6.08
N ASP A 52 -7.13 8.75 -5.96
CA ASP A 52 -6.36 9.91 -6.43
C ASP A 52 -4.98 9.96 -5.77
N LEU A 53 -4.93 9.71 -4.45
CA LEU A 53 -3.66 9.65 -3.74
C LEU A 53 -2.79 8.51 -4.24
N LEU A 54 -3.32 7.28 -4.31
CA LEU A 54 -2.59 6.10 -4.76
C LEU A 54 -2.03 6.28 -6.17
N GLY A 55 -2.81 6.84 -7.08
CA GLY A 55 -2.39 7.14 -8.46
C GLY A 55 -1.15 8.03 -8.54
N ASN A 56 -0.96 8.91 -7.55
CA ASN A 56 0.12 9.88 -7.50
C ASN A 56 1.32 9.46 -6.61
N THR A 57 1.35 8.22 -6.10
CA THR A 57 2.50 7.69 -5.35
C THR A 57 3.47 6.94 -6.26
N ASP A 58 4.74 6.85 -5.88
CA ASP A 58 5.76 6.09 -6.61
C ASP A 58 5.77 4.61 -6.21
N PHE A 59 5.39 4.29 -4.97
CA PHE A 59 5.28 2.93 -4.44
C PHE A 59 4.28 2.86 -3.30
N LEU A 60 3.84 1.66 -2.97
CA LEU A 60 2.98 1.35 -1.83
C LEU A 60 3.73 0.53 -0.80
N ILE A 61 3.65 0.92 0.48
CA ILE A 61 3.99 0.06 1.61
C ILE A 61 2.68 -0.30 2.31
N THR A 62 2.38 -1.58 2.40
CA THR A 62 1.13 -2.06 3.00
C THR A 62 1.37 -3.29 3.87
N ASP A 63 0.36 -3.66 4.64
CA ASP A 63 0.33 -4.89 5.42
C ASP A 63 -0.59 -5.93 4.75
N PHE A 64 -1.62 -6.39 5.45
CA PHE A 64 -2.61 -7.36 4.97
C PHE A 64 -3.83 -6.69 4.32
N SER A 65 -3.75 -5.42 4.00
CA SER A 65 -4.84 -4.65 3.41
C SER A 65 -5.05 -5.02 1.95
N SER A 66 -6.30 -5.17 1.54
CA SER A 66 -6.69 -5.45 0.16
C SER A 66 -6.38 -4.32 -0.84
N VAL A 67 -5.98 -3.15 -0.36
CA VAL A 67 -5.62 -1.99 -1.21
C VAL A 67 -4.54 -2.30 -2.24
N TYR A 68 -3.69 -3.31 -1.97
CA TYR A 68 -2.66 -3.69 -2.93
C TYR A 68 -3.23 -4.28 -4.24
N PHE A 69 -4.41 -4.90 -4.20
CA PHE A 69 -5.08 -5.38 -5.42
C PHE A 69 -5.42 -4.22 -6.35
N ASP A 70 -5.96 -3.13 -5.81
CA ASP A 70 -6.22 -1.92 -6.58
C ASP A 70 -4.92 -1.31 -7.10
N TYR A 71 -3.87 -1.33 -6.30
CA TYR A 71 -2.56 -0.78 -6.66
C TYR A 71 -1.84 -1.56 -7.76
N LEU A 72 -2.16 -2.87 -7.97
CA LEU A 72 -1.62 -3.67 -9.08
C LEU A 72 -1.85 -3.03 -10.45
N HIS A 73 -2.96 -2.29 -10.62
CA HIS A 73 -3.29 -1.60 -11.87
C HIS A 73 -2.30 -0.49 -12.24
N LEU A 74 -1.53 0.00 -11.30
CA LEU A 74 -0.54 1.07 -11.53
C LEU A 74 0.83 0.52 -11.96
N ASP A 75 1.05 -0.78 -11.83
CA ASP A 75 2.34 -1.48 -12.04
C ASP A 75 3.53 -0.82 -11.34
N LYS A 76 3.28 -0.22 -10.18
CA LYS A 76 4.30 0.41 -9.35
C LYS A 76 4.75 -0.55 -8.24
N PRO A 77 5.96 -0.38 -7.65
CA PRO A 77 6.46 -1.24 -6.59
C PRO A 77 5.52 -1.33 -5.39
N ILE A 78 5.35 -2.55 -4.86
CA ILE A 78 4.59 -2.82 -3.64
C ILE A 78 5.51 -3.51 -2.65
N TYR A 79 5.52 -3.03 -1.41
CA TYR A 79 6.29 -3.58 -0.30
C TYR A 79 5.35 -4.01 0.82
N PHE A 80 5.54 -5.21 1.34
CA PHE A 80 4.63 -5.83 2.29
C PHE A 80 5.24 -5.96 3.68
N VAL A 81 4.65 -5.30 4.66
CA VAL A 81 5.04 -5.42 6.09
C VAL A 81 4.49 -6.73 6.62
N THR A 82 5.36 -7.70 6.88
CA THR A 82 4.99 -9.08 7.22
C THR A 82 5.41 -9.53 8.62
N ASN A 83 5.97 -8.65 9.44
CA ASN A 83 6.45 -8.98 10.78
C ASN A 83 5.35 -9.47 11.75
N PHE A 84 4.07 -9.12 11.52
CA PHE A 84 2.92 -9.57 12.31
C PHE A 84 2.09 -10.68 11.64
N LEU A 85 2.56 -11.24 10.53
CA LEU A 85 1.80 -12.19 9.72
C LEU A 85 1.30 -13.39 10.54
N LYS A 86 2.18 -14.03 11.32
CA LYS A 86 1.83 -15.20 12.14
C LYS A 86 0.73 -14.92 13.18
N GLU A 87 0.72 -13.73 13.75
CA GLU A 87 -0.29 -13.29 14.71
C GLU A 87 -1.62 -13.01 13.99
N TYR A 88 -1.55 -12.35 12.85
CA TYR A 88 -2.73 -12.06 12.03
C TYR A 88 -3.42 -13.34 11.55
N GLU A 89 -2.67 -14.31 11.04
CA GLU A 89 -3.21 -15.62 10.61
C GLU A 89 -3.93 -16.36 11.74
N LYS A 90 -3.39 -16.30 12.96
CA LYS A 90 -4.01 -16.94 14.13
C LYS A 90 -5.30 -16.26 14.59
N THR A 91 -5.40 -14.96 14.45
CA THR A 91 -6.50 -14.15 15.00
C THR A 91 -7.63 -13.91 14.03
N ARG A 92 -7.33 -13.68 12.76
CA ARG A 92 -8.31 -13.30 11.73
C ARG A 92 -8.40 -14.30 10.58
N GLY A 93 -7.36 -15.11 10.37
CA GLY A 93 -7.25 -15.97 9.21
C GLY A 93 -6.96 -15.19 7.93
N LEU A 94 -6.63 -15.91 6.87
CA LEU A 94 -6.45 -15.39 5.54
C LEU A 94 -7.46 -16.06 4.61
N LEU A 95 -8.17 -15.27 3.80
CA LEU A 95 -9.18 -15.75 2.88
C LEU A 95 -8.59 -16.53 1.69
N MET A 96 -7.33 -16.28 1.36
CA MET A 96 -6.67 -16.83 0.19
C MET A 96 -5.32 -17.43 0.59
N GLY A 97 -5.23 -18.73 0.81
CA GLY A 97 -4.00 -19.48 0.98
C GLY A 97 -2.90 -18.86 1.88
N PRO A 98 -1.70 -19.41 1.88
CA PRO A 98 -0.57 -18.82 2.59
C PRO A 98 -0.21 -17.45 2.03
N TYR A 99 -0.29 -16.41 2.84
CA TYR A 99 -0.04 -15.02 2.44
C TYR A 99 1.32 -14.83 1.75
N ALA A 100 2.32 -15.60 2.17
CA ALA A 100 3.65 -15.55 1.57
C ALA A 100 3.66 -15.90 0.07
N ASP A 101 2.69 -16.69 -0.38
CA ASP A 101 2.62 -17.17 -1.77
C ASP A 101 1.77 -16.24 -2.64
N ILE A 102 1.04 -15.32 -2.01
CA ILE A 102 0.09 -14.44 -2.70
C ILE A 102 0.51 -12.98 -2.79
N ILE A 103 1.67 -12.59 -2.28
CA ILE A 103 2.11 -11.19 -2.32
C ILE A 103 3.10 -10.93 -3.46
N PRO A 104 2.76 -10.08 -4.42
CA PRO A 104 3.59 -9.76 -5.57
C PRO A 104 4.56 -8.60 -5.30
N GLY A 105 5.33 -8.68 -4.22
CA GLY A 105 6.27 -7.63 -3.84
C GLY A 105 7.23 -8.05 -2.73
N ALA A 106 8.21 -7.21 -2.44
CA ALA A 106 9.22 -7.49 -1.42
C ALA A 106 8.62 -7.41 0.00
N LYS A 107 9.11 -8.30 0.87
CA LYS A 107 8.70 -8.38 2.28
C LYS A 107 9.56 -7.47 3.14
N ILE A 108 8.92 -6.83 4.11
CA ILE A 108 9.56 -6.02 5.15
C ILE A 108 9.22 -6.64 6.50
N ASN A 109 10.22 -7.22 7.16
CA ASN A 109 10.09 -7.80 8.51
C ASN A 109 10.76 -6.93 9.56
N THR A 110 11.69 -6.08 9.15
CA THR A 110 12.49 -5.25 10.05
C THR A 110 12.58 -3.81 9.59
N PHE A 111 12.85 -2.92 10.53
CA PHE A 111 13.09 -1.50 10.22
C PHE A 111 14.34 -1.29 9.35
N VAL A 112 15.32 -2.18 9.41
CA VAL A 112 16.53 -2.13 8.58
C VAL A 112 16.18 -2.42 7.13
N GLU A 113 15.37 -3.43 6.87
CA GLU A 113 14.88 -3.77 5.52
C GLU A 113 14.06 -2.62 4.91
N LEU A 114 13.22 -1.94 5.71
CA LEU A 114 12.52 -0.75 5.26
C LEU A 114 13.48 0.35 4.82
N LEU A 115 14.53 0.63 5.60
CA LEU A 115 15.52 1.64 5.23
C LEU A 115 16.29 1.27 3.96
N ASP A 116 16.65 -0.01 3.81
CA ASP A 116 17.35 -0.54 2.64
C ASP A 116 16.53 -0.37 1.35
N ILE A 117 15.25 -0.71 1.40
CA ILE A 117 14.31 -0.50 0.29
C ILE A 117 14.23 0.98 -0.09
N LEU A 118 14.12 1.87 0.89
CA LEU A 118 14.03 3.31 0.63
C LEU A 118 15.34 3.89 0.09
N GLU A 119 16.48 3.30 0.44
CA GLU A 119 17.80 3.71 -0.06
C GLU A 119 18.11 3.18 -1.46
N ASN A 120 17.79 1.94 -1.76
CA ASN A 120 18.24 1.25 -2.97
C ASN A 120 17.24 1.26 -4.11
N ASP A 121 15.93 1.40 -3.82
CA ASP A 121 14.84 1.59 -4.79
C ASP A 121 14.85 0.57 -5.96
N THR A 122 15.15 -0.70 -5.67
CA THR A 122 15.19 -1.76 -6.66
C THR A 122 13.87 -2.53 -6.67
N ASP A 123 13.16 -2.47 -7.79
CA ASP A 123 11.95 -3.27 -8.01
C ASP A 123 12.26 -4.48 -8.90
N THR A 124 12.15 -5.66 -8.34
CA THR A 124 12.35 -6.94 -9.06
C THR A 124 11.05 -7.73 -9.20
N PHE A 125 9.90 -7.16 -8.83
CA PHE A 125 8.62 -7.85 -8.74
C PHE A 125 7.62 -7.49 -9.85
N ALA A 126 7.99 -6.73 -10.87
CA ALA A 126 7.10 -6.34 -11.96
C ALA A 126 6.42 -7.56 -12.61
N HIS A 127 7.19 -8.62 -12.90
CA HIS A 127 6.64 -9.84 -13.49
C HIS A 127 5.59 -10.52 -12.57
N ALA A 128 5.86 -10.59 -11.27
CA ALA A 128 4.93 -11.16 -10.30
C ALA A 128 3.64 -10.32 -10.20
N ARG A 129 3.74 -8.99 -10.22
CA ARG A 129 2.56 -8.10 -10.24
C ARG A 129 1.70 -8.33 -11.48
N HIS A 130 2.30 -8.45 -12.66
CA HIS A 130 1.57 -8.75 -13.90
C HIS A 130 0.87 -10.11 -13.84
N GLN A 131 1.53 -11.15 -13.32
CA GLN A 131 0.90 -12.45 -13.13
C GLN A 131 -0.31 -12.34 -12.18
N TRP A 132 -0.14 -11.65 -11.06
CA TRP A 132 -1.22 -11.43 -10.09
C TRP A 132 -2.38 -10.64 -10.67
N LEU A 133 -2.10 -9.55 -11.39
CA LEU A 133 -3.12 -8.76 -12.06
C LEU A 133 -3.95 -9.64 -13.00
N ASN A 134 -3.31 -10.46 -13.82
CA ASN A 134 -3.97 -11.35 -14.76
C ASN A 134 -4.79 -12.46 -14.07
N MET A 135 -4.34 -12.96 -12.92
CA MET A 135 -5.07 -13.96 -12.13
C MET A 135 -6.28 -13.37 -11.41
N THR A 136 -6.18 -12.12 -10.96
CA THR A 136 -7.21 -11.46 -10.16
C THR A 136 -8.27 -10.81 -11.04
N TYR A 137 -7.90 -10.33 -12.21
CA TYR A 137 -8.76 -9.62 -13.15
C TYR A 137 -8.75 -10.33 -14.51
N GLU A 138 -9.59 -11.34 -14.65
CA GLU A 138 -9.75 -12.12 -15.90
C GLU A 138 -10.33 -11.31 -17.06
N ILE A 139 -10.85 -10.11 -16.80
CA ILE A 139 -11.63 -9.34 -17.74
C ILE A 139 -11.06 -7.93 -17.87
N ASP A 140 -11.11 -7.37 -19.08
CA ASP A 140 -10.77 -5.97 -19.34
C ASP A 140 -11.49 -5.03 -18.35
N PHE A 141 -10.75 -4.59 -17.34
CA PHE A 141 -11.26 -3.75 -16.24
C PHE A 141 -11.72 -2.37 -16.71
N GLN A 142 -11.24 -1.88 -17.87
CA GLN A 142 -11.66 -0.61 -18.44
C GLN A 142 -13.15 -0.56 -18.80
N GLN A 143 -13.78 -1.73 -18.93
CA GLN A 143 -15.21 -1.87 -19.24
C GLN A 143 -16.07 -2.24 -18.01
N ASN A 144 -15.49 -2.38 -16.82
CA ASN A 144 -16.22 -2.91 -15.65
C ASN A 144 -17.43 -2.06 -15.27
N CYS A 145 -17.30 -0.74 -15.21
CA CYS A 145 -18.44 0.14 -14.90
C CYS A 145 -19.58 -0.04 -15.90
N LYS A 146 -19.27 -0.12 -17.20
CA LYS A 146 -20.28 -0.35 -18.25
C LYS A 146 -20.95 -1.70 -18.08
N ARG A 147 -20.20 -2.76 -17.81
CA ARG A 147 -20.74 -4.11 -17.58
C ARG A 147 -21.66 -4.16 -16.37
N CYS A 148 -21.25 -3.55 -15.25
CA CYS A 148 -22.11 -3.45 -14.08
C CYS A 148 -23.42 -2.71 -14.40
N PHE A 149 -23.34 -1.60 -15.11
CA PHE A 149 -24.53 -0.85 -15.53
C PHE A 149 -25.44 -1.68 -16.47
N ASP A 150 -24.86 -2.39 -17.44
CA ASP A 150 -25.63 -3.20 -18.40
C ASP A 150 -26.26 -4.42 -17.72
N ALA A 151 -25.64 -4.98 -16.68
CA ALA A 151 -26.20 -6.10 -15.91
C ALA A 151 -27.38 -5.70 -15.00
N LEU A 152 -27.58 -4.40 -14.75
CA LEU A 152 -28.68 -3.87 -13.92
C LEU A 152 -29.92 -3.51 -14.73
N LYS A 153 -29.87 -3.62 -16.06
CA LYS A 153 -31.02 -3.40 -16.96
C LYS A 153 -31.81 -4.67 -17.18
#